data_624c415a446a0eee34765e0b0f637757
#
_entry.id   624c415a446a0eee34765e0b0f637757
#
_cell.length_a   1.000
_cell.length_b   1.000
_cell.length_c   1.000
_cell.angle_alpha   90.00
_cell.angle_beta   90.00
_cell.angle_gamma   90.00
#
_symmetry.space_group_name_H-M   'P 1'
#
loop_
_entity.id
_entity.type
_entity.pdbx_description
1 polymer ?
#
loop_
_entity_poly.entity_id
_entity_poly.type
_entity_poly.pdbx_seq_one_letter_code
_entity_poly.pdbx_strand_id
1 'polypeptide(L)' 'ERMPSPGDHEHLICVRCGRVVEFAHEGLERILPIIADEHGFQPERHRVEIYGVCRPCQRKGLGA' A
#
# COMPACT_ATOMS: atom_id res chain seq x y z
N GLU A 1 -7.88 10.46 18.96
CA GLU A 1 -7.64 10.17 18.50
C GLU A 1 -7.76 9.42 17.88
N ARG A 2 -7.89 9.45 17.28
CA ARG A 2 -7.83 8.59 16.72
C ARG A 2 -6.88 8.47 15.90
N MET A 3 -6.20 7.64 15.95
CA MET A 3 -5.32 7.45 15.07
C MET A 3 -5.82 6.78 13.96
N PRO A 4 -5.38 6.92 12.86
CA PRO A 4 -5.82 6.25 11.70
C PRO A 4 -5.50 4.81 11.90
N SER A 5 -6.32 3.97 11.49
CA SER A 5 -6.07 2.58 11.70
C SER A 5 -5.01 2.18 10.72
N PRO A 6 -4.23 1.24 11.04
CA PRO A 6 -3.17 0.78 10.17
C PRO A 6 -3.71 0.37 8.81
N GLY A 7 -4.90 -0.08 8.76
CA GLY A 7 -5.43 -0.50 7.50
C GLY A 7 -5.81 0.62 6.58
N ASP A 8 -5.73 1.83 7.07
CA ASP A 8 -6.09 2.95 6.25
C ASP A 8 -4.92 3.52 5.50
N HIS A 9 -3.75 2.98 5.66
CA HIS A 9 -2.60 3.53 4.98
C HIS A 9 -2.07 2.55 3.95
N GLU A 10 -1.42 3.07 2.93
CA GLU A 10 -0.85 2.24 1.92
C GLU A 10 0.61 2.01 2.26
N HIS A 11 1.12 0.86 1.95
CA HIS A 11 2.49 0.52 2.28
C HIS A 11 3.23 -0.07 1.08
N LEU A 12 4.52 0.25 1.00
CA LEU A 12 5.37 -0.35 0.00
C LEU A 12 6.35 -1.19 0.81
N ILE A 13 6.47 -2.45 0.49
CA ILE A 13 7.30 -3.35 1.27
C ILE A 13 8.37 -3.95 0.37
N CYS A 14 9.63 -3.82 0.78
CA CYS A 14 10.71 -4.41 0.00
C CYS A 14 10.85 -5.86 0.41
N VAL A 15 10.71 -6.76 -0.53
CA VAL A 15 10.78 -8.18 -0.23
C VAL A 15 12.20 -8.64 0.01
N ARG A 16 13.19 -7.78 -0.22
CA ARG A 16 14.54 -8.18 0.04
C ARG A 16 15.07 -7.71 1.36
N CYS A 17 14.94 -6.47 1.68
CA CYS A 17 15.49 -5.96 2.92
C CYS A 17 14.44 -5.71 3.99
N GLY A 18 13.17 -5.86 3.63
CA GLY A 18 12.12 -5.67 4.63
C GLY A 18 11.72 -4.24 4.88
N ARG A 19 12.27 -3.30 4.13
CA ARG A 19 11.91 -1.91 4.37
C ARG A 19 10.45 -1.68 4.08
N VAL A 20 9.83 -0.87 4.90
CA VAL A 20 8.41 -0.56 4.73
C VAL A 20 8.27 0.95 4.65
N VAL A 21 7.58 1.43 3.65
CA VAL A 21 7.35 2.84 3.49
C VAL A 21 5.84 3.06 3.46
N GLU A 22 5.35 3.96 4.30
CA GLU A 22 3.95 4.24 4.34
C GLU A 22 3.69 5.41 3.45
N PHE A 23 2.64 5.46 2.77
CA PHE A 23 2.27 6.60 1.95
C PHE A 23 0.76 6.73 1.90
N ALA A 24 0.30 7.86 1.44
CA ALA A 24 -1.12 8.08 1.28
C ALA A 24 -1.31 8.74 -0.06
N HIS A 25 -2.27 8.34 -0.82
CA HIS A 25 -2.50 8.92 -2.12
C HIS A 25 -3.98 9.21 -2.25
N GLU A 26 -4.36 10.46 -2.35
CA GLU A 26 -5.70 10.85 -2.47
C GLU A 26 -6.44 10.19 -3.58
N GLY A 27 -5.90 10.09 -4.73
CA GLY A 27 -6.58 9.45 -5.83
C GLY A 27 -6.92 8.00 -5.54
N LEU A 28 -6.01 7.32 -4.87
CA LEU A 28 -6.23 5.93 -4.58
C LEU A 28 -7.34 5.81 -3.56
N GLU A 29 -7.30 6.63 -2.53
CA GLU A 29 -8.30 6.57 -1.49
C GLU A 29 -9.67 6.91 -2.06
N ARG A 30 -9.70 7.66 -3.11
CA ARG A 30 -10.97 8.04 -3.66
C ARG A 30 -11.55 6.95 -4.54
N ILE A 31 -10.73 6.23 -5.23
CA ILE A 31 -11.22 5.21 -6.12
C ILE A 31 -11.57 3.89 -5.46
N LEU A 32 -10.93 3.57 -4.35
CA LEU A 32 -11.20 2.30 -3.70
C LEU A 32 -12.64 2.10 -3.26
N PRO A 33 -13.30 3.11 -2.69
CA PRO A 33 -14.68 2.94 -2.31
C PRO A 33 -15.57 2.77 -3.55
N ILE A 34 -15.19 3.42 -4.66
CA ILE A 34 -15.98 3.31 -5.86
C ILE A 34 -15.90 1.90 -6.39
N ILE A 35 -14.72 1.29 -6.34
CA ILE A 35 -14.58 -0.07 -6.80
C ILE A 35 -15.41 -1.00 -5.93
N ALA A 36 -15.41 -0.78 -4.62
CA ALA A 36 -16.18 -1.63 -3.73
C ALA A 36 -17.65 -1.51 -4.07
N ASP A 37 -18.09 -0.30 -4.33
CA ASP A 37 -19.50 -0.07 -4.61
C ASP A 37 -19.88 -0.72 -5.94
N GLU A 38 -19.02 -0.74 -6.90
CA GLU A 38 -19.31 -1.36 -8.17
C GLU A 38 -19.54 -2.85 -8.02
N HIS A 39 -19.01 -3.44 -7.01
CA HIS A 39 -19.19 -4.85 -6.79
C HIS A 39 -20.21 -5.13 -5.67
N GLY A 40 -20.94 -4.12 -5.30
CA GLY A 40 -21.98 -4.32 -4.29
C GLY A 40 -21.50 -4.38 -2.85
N PHE A 41 -20.28 -3.90 -2.59
CA PHE A 41 -19.76 -3.92 -1.23
C PHE A 41 -19.84 -2.56 -0.61
N GLN A 42 -20.13 -2.50 0.67
CA GLN A 42 -20.13 -1.26 1.40
C GLN A 42 -18.80 -1.23 2.11
N PRO A 43 -17.86 -0.42 1.70
CA PRO A 43 -16.52 -0.45 2.26
C PRO A 43 -16.45 0.04 3.67
N GLU A 44 -15.69 -0.63 4.52
CA GLU A 44 -15.49 -0.18 5.87
C GLU A 44 -14.05 0.24 6.05
N ARG A 45 -13.12 -0.46 5.45
CA ARG A 45 -11.73 -0.09 5.55
C ARG A 45 -11.00 -0.80 4.43
N HIS A 46 -9.80 -0.40 4.15
CA HIS A 46 -9.03 -1.04 3.12
C HIS A 46 -7.57 -1.12 3.52
N ARG A 47 -6.82 -1.93 2.83
CA ARG A 47 -5.42 -2.04 3.08
C ARG A 47 -4.77 -2.26 1.71
N VAL A 48 -3.73 -1.48 1.42
CA VAL A 48 -3.03 -1.63 0.16
C VAL A 48 -1.57 -1.89 0.48
N GLU A 49 -1.03 -2.97 -0.03
CA GLU A 49 0.35 -3.31 0.19
C GLU A 49 0.96 -3.64 -1.15
N ILE A 50 2.05 -2.98 -1.49
CA ILE A 50 2.72 -3.24 -2.73
C ILE A 50 4.06 -3.86 -2.38
N TYR A 51 4.32 -5.03 -2.89
CA TYR A 51 5.55 -5.73 -2.60
C TYR A 51 6.49 -5.60 -3.78
N GLY A 52 7.70 -5.20 -3.54
CA GLY A 52 8.66 -5.03 -4.62
C GLY A 52 10.06 -4.95 -4.09
N VAL A 53 10.96 -4.34 -4.84
CA VAL A 53 12.36 -4.27 -4.46
C VAL A 53 12.74 -2.80 -4.42
N CYS A 54 13.22 -2.34 -3.27
CA CYS A 54 13.53 -0.92 -3.11
C CYS A 54 14.75 -0.58 -3.95
N ARG A 55 14.95 0.70 -4.22
CA ARG A 55 16.02 1.12 -5.07
C ARG A 55 17.41 0.65 -4.66
N PRO A 56 17.83 0.77 -3.44
CA PRO A 56 19.14 0.24 -3.05
C PRO A 56 19.27 -1.26 -3.32
N CYS A 57 18.19 -1.99 -3.08
CA CYS A 57 18.26 -3.42 -3.31
C CYS A 57 18.30 -3.74 -4.80
N GLN A 58 17.66 -2.91 -5.60
CA GLN A 58 17.72 -3.11 -7.02
C GLN A 58 19.16 -2.97 -7.48
N ARG A 59 19.85 -1.99 -6.98
CA ARG A 59 21.19 -1.80 -7.38
C ARG A 59 22.07 -2.88 -6.91
N LYS A 60 21.97 -3.32 -5.69
CA LYS A 60 22.80 -4.33 -5.24
C LYS A 60 22.41 -5.62 -5.76
N GLY A 61 21.22 -5.91 -5.88
CA GLY A 61 20.81 -7.19 -6.24
C GLY A 61 20.64 -7.54 -7.60
N LEU A 62 20.82 -6.63 -8.41
CA LEU A 62 20.60 -6.87 -9.68
C LEU A 62 21.21 -7.92 -10.17
N GLY A 63 22.14 -8.05 -10.11
CA GLY A 63 22.73 -9.05 -10.71
C GLY A 63 22.59 -10.26 -9.99
N ALA A 64 22.07 -10.21 -8.98
CA ALA A 64 22.02 -11.43 -8.22
C ALA A 64 20.96 -12.27 -8.66
#